data_744291f29bca7ed2090934ba56996102
#
_entry.id   744291f29bca7ed2090934ba56996102
#
_cell.length_a   1.000
_cell.length_b   1.000
_cell.length_c   1.000
_cell.angle_alpha   90.00
_cell.angle_beta   90.00
_cell.angle_gamma   90.00
#
_symmetry.space_group_name_H-M   'P 1'
#
loop_
_entity.id
_entity.type
_entity.pdbx_description
1 polymer ?
#
loop_
_entity_poly.entity_id
_entity_poly.type
_entity_poly.pdbx_seq_one_letter_code
_entity_poly.pdbx_strand_id
1 'polypeptide(L)'
;MLCDLAYSVEDFFLMAGGTLLPGRVDNAVLSKYLDDFDPFFGCFLQFRRDWPDIISYIQRVSPSEYGQVPPLSIQGKYTVKGDHGARNSANEESLKDLSRIGFIQDLRIVPGESVYFRFRDLNTRAWLRDVGSVLELYSYKACIDTGIFNDVISSAVVRWDDVLGHGSVSNEIDVMAARGVIPLFISCKACDIKTEALNELAILRDRFGGKGAKAAIVTTEPCNAAARHRAAQLGIAVIDLEELKSGQMAQRLKVIMKAE
;
A
#
# COMPACT_ATOMS: atom_id res chain seq x y z
N MET A 1 34.67 16.41 3.36
CA MET A 1 33.98 15.69 2.27
C MET A 1 33.56 14.35 2.83
N LEU A 2 32.42 14.28 3.50
CA LEU A 2 31.73 13.01 3.76
C LEU A 2 31.29 12.52 2.39
N CYS A 3 31.85 11.42 1.90
CA CYS A 3 31.30 10.72 0.75
C CYS A 3 29.79 10.65 0.89
N ASP A 4 29.07 10.95 -0.17
CA ASP A 4 27.62 10.76 -0.26
C ASP A 4 27.32 9.23 -0.24
N LEU A 5 27.44 8.64 0.97
CA LEU A 5 27.14 7.24 1.17
C LEU A 5 25.63 7.10 1.12
N ALA A 6 25.12 6.58 0.02
CA ALA A 6 23.73 6.30 -0.18
C ALA A 6 23.53 4.78 -0.25
N TYR A 7 22.84 4.22 0.74
CA TYR A 7 22.45 2.82 0.75
C TYR A 7 21.11 2.65 0.00
N SER A 8 21.00 1.57 -0.75
CA SER A 8 19.74 1.09 -1.25
C SER A 8 18.93 0.45 -0.11
N VAL A 9 17.65 0.24 -0.34
CA VAL A 9 16.82 -0.50 0.63
C VAL A 9 17.36 -1.93 0.83
N GLU A 10 17.84 -2.59 -0.22
CA GLU A 10 18.43 -3.91 -0.15
C GLU A 10 19.67 -3.95 0.75
N ASP A 11 20.52 -2.92 0.71
CA ASP A 11 21.73 -2.86 1.55
C ASP A 11 21.39 -2.91 3.05
N PHE A 12 20.30 -2.28 3.48
CA PHE A 12 19.88 -2.34 4.89
C PHE A 12 19.52 -3.76 5.32
N PHE A 13 18.81 -4.51 4.48
CA PHE A 13 18.47 -5.89 4.79
C PHE A 13 19.70 -6.79 4.82
N LEU A 14 20.57 -6.67 3.82
CA LEU A 14 21.81 -7.44 3.74
C LEU A 14 22.70 -7.20 4.96
N MET A 15 22.91 -5.93 5.37
CA MET A 15 23.71 -5.60 6.56
C MET A 15 23.13 -6.15 7.86
N ALA A 16 21.81 -6.31 7.95
CA ALA A 16 21.13 -6.86 9.11
C ALA A 16 20.96 -8.40 9.06
N GLY A 17 21.51 -9.07 8.03
CA GLY A 17 21.39 -10.51 7.85
C GLY A 17 20.02 -10.95 7.40
N GLY A 18 19.30 -10.12 6.67
CA GLY A 18 18.03 -10.46 6.00
C GLY A 18 18.21 -10.49 4.49
N THR A 19 17.29 -11.16 3.81
CA THR A 19 17.26 -11.21 2.34
C THR A 19 15.97 -10.60 1.86
N LEU A 20 16.09 -9.58 0.99
CA LEU A 20 14.95 -9.01 0.30
C LEU A 20 14.48 -10.00 -0.78
N LEU A 21 13.25 -10.44 -0.68
CA LEU A 21 12.61 -11.25 -1.72
C LEU A 21 12.02 -10.35 -2.80
N PRO A 22 11.87 -10.84 -4.05
CA PRO A 22 11.20 -10.06 -5.09
C PRO A 22 9.84 -9.57 -4.62
N GLY A 23 9.62 -8.27 -4.70
CA GLY A 23 8.35 -7.64 -4.36
C GLY A 23 7.22 -8.05 -5.34
N ARG A 24 5.97 -7.74 -5.00
CA ARG A 24 4.81 -8.02 -5.86
C ARG A 24 4.87 -7.26 -7.18
N VAL A 25 5.42 -6.05 -7.18
CA VAL A 25 5.53 -5.20 -8.38
C VAL A 25 6.90 -4.54 -8.42
N ASP A 26 7.59 -4.68 -9.55
CA ASP A 26 8.87 -4.04 -9.81
C ASP A 26 8.72 -2.50 -9.82
N ASN A 27 9.65 -1.78 -9.19
CA ASN A 27 9.71 -0.32 -9.20
C ASN A 27 9.75 0.26 -10.63
N ALA A 28 10.40 -0.41 -11.58
CA ALA A 28 10.39 -0.01 -12.99
C ALA A 28 8.98 -0.11 -13.62
N VAL A 29 8.13 -0.96 -13.08
CA VAL A 29 6.71 -1.01 -13.45
C VAL A 29 5.95 0.10 -12.75
N LEU A 30 6.12 0.30 -11.43
CA LEU A 30 5.42 1.32 -10.66
C LEU A 30 5.69 2.74 -11.19
N SER A 31 6.92 3.00 -11.66
CA SER A 31 7.29 4.31 -12.21
C SER A 31 6.44 4.74 -13.41
N LYS A 32 5.84 3.80 -14.14
CA LYS A 32 4.94 4.08 -15.28
C LYS A 32 3.54 4.55 -14.87
N TYR A 33 3.20 4.42 -13.59
CA TYR A 33 1.85 4.70 -13.06
C TYR A 33 1.86 5.83 -12.03
N LEU A 34 2.99 6.53 -11.84
CA LEU A 34 3.08 7.57 -10.81
C LEU A 34 1.98 8.64 -10.94
N ASP A 35 1.65 9.03 -12.16
CA ASP A 35 0.61 10.03 -12.42
C ASP A 35 -0.82 9.49 -12.16
N ASP A 36 -0.97 8.17 -12.09
CA ASP A 36 -2.26 7.52 -11.85
C ASP A 36 -2.59 7.38 -10.35
N PHE A 37 -1.58 7.41 -9.47
CA PHE A 37 -1.79 7.07 -8.05
C PHE A 37 -2.55 8.15 -7.28
N ASP A 38 -2.37 9.43 -7.59
CA ASP A 38 -3.16 10.51 -6.97
C ASP A 38 -4.64 10.45 -7.37
N PRO A 39 -5.01 10.31 -8.67
CA PRO A 39 -6.38 10.08 -9.07
C PRO A 39 -6.99 8.82 -8.45
N PHE A 40 -6.22 7.74 -8.33
CA PHE A 40 -6.69 6.50 -7.71
C PHE A 40 -6.98 6.68 -6.22
N PHE A 41 -6.07 7.36 -5.51
CA PHE A 41 -6.27 7.70 -4.11
C PHE A 41 -7.45 8.67 -3.92
N GLY A 42 -7.65 9.62 -4.83
CA GLY A 42 -8.82 10.50 -4.84
C GLY A 42 -10.14 9.72 -4.96
N CYS A 43 -10.21 8.74 -5.86
CA CYS A 43 -11.35 7.83 -6.00
C CYS A 43 -11.58 7.05 -4.68
N PHE A 44 -10.52 6.49 -4.10
CA PHE A 44 -10.60 5.82 -2.81
C PHE A 44 -11.17 6.74 -1.71
N LEU A 45 -10.66 7.97 -1.55
CA LEU A 45 -11.14 8.90 -0.53
C LEU A 45 -12.62 9.22 -0.67
N GLN A 46 -13.11 9.37 -1.91
CA GLN A 46 -14.52 9.62 -2.20
C GLN A 46 -15.41 8.47 -1.75
N PHE A 47 -14.99 7.22 -1.99
CA PHE A 47 -15.75 6.01 -1.67
C PHE A 47 -15.19 5.25 -0.46
N ARG A 48 -14.41 5.87 0.39
CA ARG A 48 -13.65 5.24 1.46
C ARG A 48 -14.46 4.26 2.33
N ARG A 49 -15.69 4.64 2.70
CA ARG A 49 -16.56 3.80 3.54
C ARG A 49 -17.04 2.54 2.84
N ASP A 50 -17.26 2.64 1.54
CA ASP A 50 -17.77 1.55 0.71
C ASP A 50 -16.62 0.77 0.02
N TRP A 51 -15.38 1.24 0.19
CA TRP A 51 -14.23 0.69 -0.52
C TRP A 51 -14.03 -0.82 -0.33
N PRO A 52 -14.15 -1.38 0.89
CA PRO A 52 -14.06 -2.83 1.09
C PRO A 52 -15.12 -3.60 0.29
N ASP A 53 -16.35 -3.08 0.23
CA ASP A 53 -17.43 -3.71 -0.52
C ASP A 53 -17.21 -3.58 -2.03
N ILE A 54 -16.71 -2.44 -2.50
CA ILE A 54 -16.35 -2.23 -3.92
C ILE A 54 -15.28 -3.24 -4.34
N ILE A 55 -14.21 -3.38 -3.56
CA ILE A 55 -13.13 -4.34 -3.83
C ILE A 55 -13.64 -5.77 -3.75
N SER A 56 -14.44 -6.11 -2.73
CA SER A 56 -15.07 -7.43 -2.60
C SER A 56 -15.96 -7.74 -3.82
N TYR A 57 -16.75 -6.77 -4.30
CA TYR A 57 -17.53 -6.93 -5.53
C TYR A 57 -16.62 -7.23 -6.73
N ILE A 58 -15.59 -6.43 -6.96
CA ILE A 58 -14.64 -6.63 -8.07
C ILE A 58 -13.96 -7.99 -7.98
N GLN A 59 -13.55 -8.43 -6.80
CA GLN A 59 -12.97 -9.76 -6.59
C GLN A 59 -13.94 -10.87 -7.01
N ARG A 60 -15.22 -10.75 -6.65
CA ARG A 60 -16.27 -11.76 -6.94
C ARG A 60 -16.60 -11.87 -8.42
N VAL A 61 -16.64 -10.75 -9.14
CA VAL A 61 -16.93 -10.76 -10.58
C VAL A 61 -15.70 -11.08 -11.44
N SER A 62 -14.50 -10.99 -10.86
CA SER A 62 -13.22 -11.24 -11.55
C SER A 62 -12.37 -12.32 -10.87
N PRO A 63 -12.86 -13.57 -10.72
CA PRO A 63 -12.12 -14.62 -10.04
C PRO A 63 -10.77 -14.88 -10.74
N SER A 64 -9.81 -15.39 -9.97
CA SER A 64 -8.54 -15.89 -10.49
C SER A 64 -8.51 -17.40 -10.35
N GLU A 65 -8.15 -18.08 -11.44
CA GLU A 65 -7.88 -19.51 -11.42
C GLU A 65 -6.37 -19.72 -11.25
N TYR A 66 -6.02 -20.66 -10.38
CA TYR A 66 -4.62 -20.98 -10.10
C TYR A 66 -3.90 -21.44 -11.38
N GLY A 67 -2.73 -20.86 -11.64
CA GLY A 67 -1.87 -21.24 -12.77
C GLY A 67 -2.28 -20.69 -14.14
N GLN A 68 -3.31 -19.86 -14.22
CA GLN A 68 -3.74 -19.21 -15.46
C GLN A 68 -3.46 -17.71 -15.44
N VAL A 69 -3.20 -17.13 -16.62
CA VAL A 69 -3.20 -15.68 -16.79
C VAL A 69 -4.63 -15.17 -16.63
N PRO A 70 -4.93 -14.33 -15.63
CA PRO A 70 -6.31 -13.93 -15.39
C PRO A 70 -6.83 -13.03 -16.51
N PRO A 71 -8.12 -13.19 -16.89
CA PRO A 71 -8.72 -12.37 -17.93
C PRO A 71 -8.79 -10.89 -17.48
N LEU A 72 -8.57 -9.99 -18.43
CA LEU A 72 -8.75 -8.56 -18.21
C LEU A 72 -10.21 -8.13 -18.42
N SER A 73 -10.93 -8.76 -19.34
CA SER A 73 -12.34 -8.48 -19.60
C SER A 73 -13.24 -9.26 -18.64
N ILE A 74 -14.14 -8.56 -17.99
CA ILE A 74 -15.02 -9.09 -16.96
C ILE A 74 -16.46 -8.88 -17.38
N GLN A 75 -17.26 -9.93 -17.25
CA GLN A 75 -18.70 -9.86 -17.33
C GLN A 75 -19.27 -10.52 -16.08
N GLY A 76 -19.94 -9.75 -15.25
CA GLY A 76 -20.48 -10.19 -13.96
C GLY A 76 -21.93 -9.82 -13.77
N LYS A 77 -22.58 -10.45 -12.78
CA LYS A 77 -23.89 -10.02 -12.30
C LYS A 77 -23.80 -8.68 -11.59
N TYR A 78 -24.83 -7.85 -11.74
CA TYR A 78 -24.92 -6.59 -11.00
C TYR A 78 -24.89 -6.79 -9.47
N THR A 79 -25.53 -7.86 -8.99
CA THR A 79 -25.50 -8.25 -7.57
C THR A 79 -24.89 -9.64 -7.42
N VAL A 80 -23.91 -9.76 -6.52
CA VAL A 80 -23.23 -11.01 -6.17
C VAL A 80 -23.47 -11.36 -4.70
N LYS A 81 -23.15 -12.61 -4.30
CA LYS A 81 -23.11 -12.98 -2.88
C LYS A 81 -21.80 -12.45 -2.28
N GLY A 82 -21.92 -11.57 -1.30
CA GLY A 82 -20.82 -11.10 -0.47
C GLY A 82 -20.46 -12.11 0.63
N ASP A 83 -19.60 -11.67 1.55
CA ASP A 83 -19.22 -12.47 2.70
C ASP A 83 -20.41 -12.66 3.63
N HIS A 84 -20.45 -13.80 4.32
CA HIS A 84 -21.55 -14.20 5.22
C HIS A 84 -22.96 -14.23 4.58
N GLY A 85 -23.02 -14.34 3.23
CA GLY A 85 -24.31 -14.43 2.50
C GLY A 85 -25.02 -13.10 2.28
N ALA A 86 -24.41 -11.98 2.65
CA ALA A 86 -24.92 -10.65 2.32
C ALA A 86 -24.97 -10.44 0.80
N ARG A 87 -25.85 -9.54 0.34
CA ARG A 87 -25.86 -9.12 -1.06
C ARG A 87 -24.87 -7.98 -1.23
N ASN A 88 -23.97 -8.08 -2.21
CA ASN A 88 -23.08 -7.02 -2.61
C ASN A 88 -23.38 -6.65 -4.07
N SER A 89 -23.73 -5.38 -4.30
CA SER A 89 -24.08 -4.88 -5.63
C SER A 89 -22.99 -3.95 -6.17
N ALA A 90 -22.94 -3.86 -7.50
CA ALA A 90 -22.03 -2.93 -8.16
C ALA A 90 -22.26 -1.50 -7.65
N ASN A 91 -21.22 -0.85 -7.16
CA ASN A 91 -21.26 0.58 -6.90
C ASN A 91 -20.99 1.32 -8.21
N GLU A 92 -22.06 1.80 -8.85
CA GLU A 92 -21.99 2.39 -10.19
C GLU A 92 -21.08 3.62 -10.24
N GLU A 93 -21.17 4.49 -9.24
CA GLU A 93 -20.40 5.74 -9.21
C GLU A 93 -18.91 5.45 -9.08
N SER A 94 -18.51 4.50 -8.22
CA SER A 94 -17.11 4.10 -8.09
C SER A 94 -16.57 3.47 -9.38
N LEU A 95 -17.36 2.63 -10.06
CA LEU A 95 -16.96 2.04 -11.35
C LEU A 95 -16.83 3.11 -12.44
N LYS A 96 -17.73 4.11 -12.47
CA LYS A 96 -17.61 5.26 -13.39
C LYS A 96 -16.34 6.08 -13.11
N ASP A 97 -16.01 6.29 -11.83
CA ASP A 97 -14.79 7.01 -11.44
C ASP A 97 -13.53 6.22 -11.80
N LEU A 98 -13.50 4.91 -11.51
CA LEU A 98 -12.41 4.02 -11.94
C LEU A 98 -12.24 3.99 -13.47
N SER A 99 -13.34 4.11 -14.21
CA SER A 99 -13.30 4.23 -15.67
C SER A 99 -12.77 5.59 -16.12
N ARG A 100 -13.16 6.68 -15.43
CA ARG A 100 -12.68 8.04 -15.73
C ARG A 100 -11.17 8.21 -15.53
N ILE A 101 -10.62 7.58 -14.47
CA ILE A 101 -9.17 7.59 -14.23
C ILE A 101 -8.41 6.54 -15.05
N GLY A 102 -9.11 5.75 -15.88
CA GLY A 102 -8.51 4.80 -16.81
C GLY A 102 -8.05 3.47 -16.20
N PHE A 103 -8.44 3.14 -14.97
CA PHE A 103 -8.13 1.84 -14.33
C PHE A 103 -8.97 0.71 -14.92
N ILE A 104 -10.21 1.03 -15.32
CA ILE A 104 -11.06 0.14 -16.10
C ILE A 104 -11.53 0.86 -17.37
N GLN A 105 -11.89 0.10 -18.39
CA GLN A 105 -12.27 0.56 -19.72
C GLN A 105 -13.55 -0.17 -20.17
N ASP A 106 -14.18 0.31 -21.23
CA ASP A 106 -15.34 -0.31 -21.87
C ASP A 106 -16.50 -0.59 -20.89
N LEU A 107 -16.65 0.23 -19.86
CA LEU A 107 -17.66 0.07 -18.81
C LEU A 107 -19.08 0.10 -19.38
N ARG A 108 -19.85 -0.95 -19.10
CA ARG A 108 -21.28 -1.05 -19.40
C ARG A 108 -22.00 -1.58 -18.17
N ILE A 109 -23.01 -0.87 -17.73
CA ILE A 109 -23.82 -1.24 -16.58
C ILE A 109 -25.28 -1.36 -17.03
N VAL A 110 -25.89 -2.52 -16.76
CA VAL A 110 -27.33 -2.71 -16.85
C VAL A 110 -27.83 -2.86 -15.41
N PRO A 111 -28.40 -1.79 -14.81
CA PRO A 111 -28.79 -1.78 -13.41
C PRO A 111 -29.67 -2.96 -13.03
N GLY A 112 -29.33 -3.65 -11.95
CA GLY A 112 -30.02 -4.84 -11.47
C GLY A 112 -29.72 -6.14 -12.23
N GLU A 113 -29.06 -6.09 -13.39
CA GLU A 113 -28.79 -7.26 -14.23
C GLU A 113 -27.30 -7.63 -14.31
N SER A 114 -26.50 -6.77 -14.93
CA SER A 114 -25.12 -7.10 -15.26
C SER A 114 -24.20 -5.90 -15.31
N VAL A 115 -22.90 -6.19 -15.16
CA VAL A 115 -21.81 -5.24 -15.33
C VAL A 115 -20.77 -5.86 -16.25
N TYR A 116 -20.28 -5.06 -17.20
CA TYR A 116 -19.13 -5.40 -18.04
C TYR A 116 -18.10 -4.29 -17.94
N PHE A 117 -16.82 -4.67 -17.80
CA PHE A 117 -15.68 -3.77 -17.93
C PHE A 117 -14.41 -4.56 -18.28
N ARG A 118 -13.38 -3.82 -18.71
CA ARG A 118 -12.05 -4.37 -18.93
C ARG A 118 -11.04 -3.64 -18.05
N PHE A 119 -10.25 -4.37 -17.27
CA PHE A 119 -9.09 -3.78 -16.59
C PHE A 119 -8.10 -3.24 -17.62
N ARG A 120 -7.44 -2.12 -17.36
CA ARG A 120 -6.40 -1.56 -18.22
C ARG A 120 -5.29 -2.57 -18.49
N ASP A 121 -4.84 -3.26 -17.42
CA ASP A 121 -3.77 -4.26 -17.45
C ASP A 121 -3.81 -5.16 -16.19
N LEU A 122 -2.83 -6.06 -16.07
CA LEU A 122 -2.74 -6.98 -14.92
C LEU A 122 -2.41 -6.27 -13.61
N ASN A 123 -1.69 -5.15 -13.63
CA ASN A 123 -1.35 -4.41 -12.42
C ASN A 123 -2.60 -3.71 -11.87
N THR A 124 -3.35 -3.00 -12.70
CA THR A 124 -4.60 -2.36 -12.28
C THR A 124 -5.62 -3.40 -11.81
N ARG A 125 -5.64 -4.58 -12.43
CA ARG A 125 -6.45 -5.71 -11.95
C ARG A 125 -6.01 -6.19 -10.56
N ALA A 126 -4.71 -6.31 -10.30
CA ALA A 126 -4.21 -6.71 -9.00
C ALA A 126 -4.56 -5.68 -7.93
N TRP A 127 -4.33 -4.39 -8.18
CA TRP A 127 -4.61 -3.31 -7.24
C TRP A 127 -6.10 -3.13 -6.92
N LEU A 128 -6.98 -3.31 -7.91
CA LEU A 128 -8.43 -3.27 -7.71
C LEU A 128 -9.00 -4.55 -7.07
N ARG A 129 -8.16 -5.48 -6.68
CA ARG A 129 -8.54 -6.71 -5.99
C ARG A 129 -7.96 -6.79 -4.57
N ASP A 130 -7.32 -5.74 -4.12
CA ASP A 130 -6.76 -5.63 -2.78
C ASP A 130 -7.13 -4.29 -2.16
N VAL A 131 -7.68 -4.33 -0.94
CA VAL A 131 -8.19 -3.14 -0.23
C VAL A 131 -7.04 -2.20 0.14
N GLY A 132 -5.87 -2.73 0.46
CA GLY A 132 -4.70 -1.99 0.94
C GLY A 132 -3.89 -1.32 -0.17
N SER A 133 -3.88 -1.89 -1.37
CA SER A 133 -3.00 -1.47 -2.47
C SER A 133 -3.05 0.04 -2.76
N VAL A 134 -4.24 0.66 -2.70
CA VAL A 134 -4.39 2.09 -2.98
C VAL A 134 -3.59 2.95 -2.02
N LEU A 135 -3.54 2.59 -0.74
CA LEU A 135 -2.81 3.34 0.29
C LEU A 135 -1.30 3.13 0.18
N GLU A 136 -0.88 1.90 -0.13
CA GLU A 136 0.53 1.56 -0.36
C GLU A 136 1.09 2.31 -1.56
N LEU A 137 0.37 2.31 -2.70
CA LEU A 137 0.77 3.01 -3.92
C LEU A 137 0.82 4.53 -3.73
N TYR A 138 -0.14 5.10 -3.02
CA TYR A 138 -0.13 6.51 -2.66
C TYR A 138 1.05 6.86 -1.75
N SER A 139 1.35 6.01 -0.76
CA SER A 139 2.49 6.18 0.13
C SER A 139 3.83 6.07 -0.61
N TYR A 140 3.94 5.11 -1.52
CA TYR A 140 5.09 4.97 -2.42
C TYR A 140 5.31 6.25 -3.26
N LYS A 141 4.25 6.72 -3.93
CA LYS A 141 4.30 7.97 -4.70
C LYS A 141 4.71 9.16 -3.84
N ALA A 142 4.12 9.29 -2.65
CA ALA A 142 4.47 10.38 -1.73
C ALA A 142 5.96 10.36 -1.36
N CYS A 143 6.59 9.19 -1.19
CA CYS A 143 8.03 9.09 -1.01
C CYS A 143 8.80 9.60 -2.23
N ILE A 144 8.42 9.20 -3.44
CA ILE A 144 9.03 9.69 -4.70
C ILE A 144 8.90 11.21 -4.81
N ASP A 145 7.71 11.76 -4.56
CA ASP A 145 7.41 13.20 -4.67
C ASP A 145 8.19 14.04 -3.64
N THR A 146 8.70 13.46 -2.56
CA THR A 146 9.59 14.18 -1.66
C THR A 146 10.88 14.65 -2.34
N GLY A 147 11.39 13.88 -3.29
CA GLY A 147 12.69 14.10 -3.94
C GLY A 147 13.92 13.99 -3.02
N ILE A 148 13.74 13.48 -1.78
CA ILE A 148 14.84 13.37 -0.81
C ILE A 148 15.38 11.96 -0.65
N PHE A 149 14.64 10.95 -1.09
CA PHE A 149 15.05 9.55 -1.01
C PHE A 149 15.86 9.15 -2.25
N ASN A 150 16.91 8.40 -2.03
CA ASN A 150 17.73 7.84 -3.11
C ASN A 150 17.23 6.47 -3.57
N ASP A 151 16.43 5.78 -2.75
CA ASP A 151 15.77 4.53 -3.11
C ASP A 151 14.45 4.40 -2.38
N VAL A 152 13.42 3.86 -3.07
CA VAL A 152 12.07 3.62 -2.54
C VAL A 152 11.55 2.34 -3.14
N ILE A 153 11.05 1.43 -2.31
CA ILE A 153 10.39 0.20 -2.77
C ILE A 153 9.02 0.04 -2.12
N SER A 154 8.11 -0.63 -2.80
CA SER A 154 6.78 -1.00 -2.30
C SER A 154 6.66 -2.50 -2.16
N SER A 155 5.87 -2.96 -1.18
CA SER A 155 5.58 -4.38 -0.91
C SER A 155 6.85 -5.22 -0.74
N ALA A 156 7.80 -4.72 0.05
CA ALA A 156 9.06 -5.38 0.33
C ALA A 156 8.86 -6.60 1.22
N VAL A 157 9.09 -7.79 0.70
CA VAL A 157 9.09 -9.02 1.50
C VAL A 157 10.52 -9.32 1.94
N VAL A 158 10.78 -9.23 3.24
CA VAL A 158 12.08 -9.56 3.82
C VAL A 158 12.01 -10.92 4.50
N ARG A 159 12.93 -11.81 4.14
CA ARG A 159 13.17 -13.08 4.84
C ARG A 159 14.25 -12.86 5.87
N TRP A 160 13.97 -13.30 7.09
CA TRP A 160 14.96 -13.33 8.16
C TRP A 160 15.84 -14.55 7.95
N ASP A 161 17.13 -14.35 7.73
CA ASP A 161 18.06 -15.46 7.65
C ASP A 161 18.24 -16.05 9.05
N ASP A 162 17.69 -17.24 9.24
CA ASP A 162 17.79 -17.97 10.50
C ASP A 162 19.12 -18.73 10.52
N VAL A 163 20.08 -18.20 11.27
CA VAL A 163 21.39 -18.83 11.51
C VAL A 163 21.26 -20.21 12.21
N LEU A 164 20.09 -20.51 12.78
CA LEU A 164 19.86 -21.70 13.60
C LEU A 164 18.98 -22.77 12.92
N GLY A 165 18.49 -22.54 11.70
CA GLY A 165 17.77 -23.57 10.91
C GLY A 165 16.35 -23.89 11.38
N HIS A 166 15.70 -23.03 12.16
CA HIS A 166 14.36 -23.27 12.71
C HIS A 166 13.18 -22.81 11.83
N GLY A 167 13.43 -22.49 10.59
CA GLY A 167 12.42 -22.05 9.63
C GLY A 167 12.59 -20.61 9.17
N SER A 168 12.18 -20.30 7.96
CA SER A 168 12.24 -18.94 7.42
C SER A 168 11.01 -18.15 7.86
N VAL A 169 11.20 -17.11 8.67
CA VAL A 169 10.18 -16.10 8.94
C VAL A 169 10.31 -15.00 7.88
N SER A 170 9.21 -14.60 7.28
CA SER A 170 9.19 -13.47 6.37
C SER A 170 8.15 -12.44 6.82
N ASN A 171 8.47 -11.18 6.65
CA ASN A 171 7.55 -10.06 6.87
C ASN A 171 7.44 -9.24 5.60
N GLU A 172 6.27 -8.67 5.37
CA GLU A 172 6.04 -7.68 4.32
C GLU A 172 6.13 -6.28 4.93
N ILE A 173 6.80 -5.38 4.24
CA ILE A 173 6.87 -3.96 4.56
C ILE A 173 6.20 -3.23 3.41
N ASP A 174 5.13 -2.51 3.73
CA ASP A 174 4.25 -1.92 2.72
C ASP A 174 5.00 -0.91 1.84
N VAL A 175 5.80 -0.01 2.45
CA VAL A 175 6.74 0.86 1.73
C VAL A 175 8.01 1.05 2.55
N MET A 176 9.16 0.98 1.89
CA MET A 176 10.44 1.34 2.50
C MET A 176 11.19 2.34 1.62
N ALA A 177 11.80 3.35 2.25
CA ALA A 177 12.57 4.37 1.55
C ALA A 177 13.93 4.59 2.23
N ALA A 178 14.95 4.91 1.46
CA ALA A 178 16.29 5.19 1.94
C ALA A 178 16.71 6.62 1.61
N ARG A 179 17.25 7.34 2.61
CA ARG A 179 17.89 8.64 2.44
C ARG A 179 19.32 8.58 2.99
N GLY A 180 20.26 8.40 2.09
CA GLY A 180 21.67 8.16 2.48
C GLY A 180 21.76 6.88 3.34
N VAL A 181 22.09 7.05 4.61
CA VAL A 181 22.24 5.96 5.60
C VAL A 181 21.01 5.85 6.54
N ILE A 182 19.93 6.55 6.26
CA ILE A 182 18.74 6.58 7.12
C ILE A 182 17.55 5.95 6.38
N PRO A 183 17.08 4.77 6.79
CA PRO A 183 15.90 4.15 6.25
C PRO A 183 14.62 4.67 6.92
N LEU A 184 13.53 4.69 6.16
CA LEU A 184 12.16 4.92 6.62
C LEU A 184 11.31 3.70 6.31
N PHE A 185 10.68 3.14 7.33
CA PHE A 185 9.74 2.05 7.25
C PHE A 185 8.32 2.61 7.35
N ILE A 186 7.47 2.29 6.39
CA ILE A 186 6.07 2.73 6.37
C ILE A 186 5.16 1.51 6.37
N SER A 187 4.23 1.47 7.33
CA SER A 187 3.12 0.51 7.33
C SER A 187 1.81 1.20 7.01
N CYS A 188 1.03 0.63 6.08
CA CYS A 188 -0.23 1.14 5.58
C CYS A 188 -1.39 0.32 6.13
N LYS A 189 -2.38 0.96 6.73
CA LYS A 189 -3.54 0.29 7.32
C LYS A 189 -4.84 0.95 6.84
N ALA A 190 -5.65 0.19 6.10
CA ALA A 190 -6.99 0.63 5.67
C ALA A 190 -8.03 0.46 6.79
N CYS A 191 -7.61 0.58 8.05
CA CYS A 191 -8.45 0.40 9.24
C CYS A 191 -7.80 1.11 10.44
N ASP A 192 -8.44 1.02 11.61
CA ASP A 192 -7.90 1.50 12.87
C ASP A 192 -6.53 0.89 13.20
N ILE A 193 -5.65 1.73 13.75
CA ILE A 193 -4.32 1.31 14.19
C ILE A 193 -4.43 0.42 15.42
N LYS A 194 -4.02 -0.82 15.31
CA LYS A 194 -3.91 -1.78 16.42
C LYS A 194 -2.51 -1.76 17.02
N THR A 195 -2.41 -2.09 18.31
CA THR A 195 -1.13 -2.15 19.03
C THR A 195 -0.16 -3.13 18.40
N GLU A 196 -0.66 -4.25 17.88
CA GLU A 196 0.13 -5.28 17.21
C GLU A 196 0.86 -4.72 16.00
N ALA A 197 0.18 -3.92 15.16
CA ALA A 197 0.77 -3.29 13.99
C ALA A 197 1.90 -2.31 14.35
N LEU A 198 1.72 -1.54 15.43
CA LEU A 198 2.77 -0.67 15.93
C LEU A 198 4.00 -1.43 16.46
N ASN A 199 3.76 -2.52 17.19
CA ASN A 199 4.84 -3.36 17.71
C ASN A 199 5.60 -4.06 16.57
N GLU A 200 4.90 -4.59 15.58
CA GLU A 200 5.51 -5.23 14.41
C GLU A 200 6.39 -4.23 13.64
N LEU A 201 5.86 -3.04 13.36
CA LEU A 201 6.62 -1.99 12.66
C LEU A 201 7.86 -1.56 13.46
N ALA A 202 7.76 -1.45 14.79
CA ALA A 202 8.91 -1.14 15.64
C ALA A 202 10.00 -2.24 15.57
N ILE A 203 9.59 -3.52 15.63
CA ILE A 203 10.51 -4.65 15.52
C ILE A 203 11.23 -4.64 14.18
N LEU A 204 10.52 -4.45 13.08
CA LEU A 204 11.10 -4.40 11.73
C LEU A 204 12.11 -3.25 11.60
N ARG A 205 11.71 -2.03 12.03
CA ARG A 205 12.60 -0.87 12.04
C ARG A 205 13.88 -1.13 12.84
N ASP A 206 13.74 -1.62 14.07
CA ASP A 206 14.87 -1.80 14.98
C ASP A 206 15.80 -2.93 14.50
N ARG A 207 15.25 -3.97 13.88
CA ARG A 207 16.01 -5.10 13.33
C ARG A 207 16.80 -4.72 12.09
N PHE A 208 16.15 -4.04 11.13
CA PHE A 208 16.73 -3.81 9.80
C PHE A 208 17.23 -2.38 9.58
N GLY A 209 16.81 -1.42 10.39
CA GLY A 209 17.13 0.00 10.15
C GLY A 209 18.22 0.60 11.04
N GLY A 210 18.54 -0.05 12.15
CA GLY A 210 19.51 0.47 13.11
C GLY A 210 19.04 1.74 13.85
N LYS A 211 19.97 2.39 14.57
CA LYS A 211 19.65 3.51 15.50
C LYS A 211 19.08 4.76 14.83
N GLY A 212 19.38 4.98 13.56
CA GLY A 212 18.92 6.18 12.83
C GLY A 212 17.57 6.00 12.11
N ALA A 213 17.07 4.78 12.07
CA ALA A 213 15.89 4.43 11.31
C ALA A 213 14.64 5.17 11.78
N LYS A 214 13.81 5.57 10.81
CA LYS A 214 12.51 6.19 11.03
C LYS A 214 11.40 5.19 10.72
N ALA A 215 10.24 5.39 11.36
CA ALA A 215 9.05 4.61 11.04
C ALA A 215 7.82 5.52 11.01
N ALA A 216 6.90 5.21 10.11
CA ALA A 216 5.61 5.85 10.01
C ALA A 216 4.51 4.82 9.80
N ILE A 217 3.37 5.01 10.47
CA ILE A 217 2.15 4.25 10.18
C ILE A 217 1.16 5.20 9.51
N VAL A 218 0.63 4.75 8.39
CA VAL A 218 -0.35 5.49 7.57
C VAL A 218 -1.68 4.78 7.70
N THR A 219 -2.74 5.52 8.06
CA THR A 219 -4.07 4.93 8.21
C THR A 219 -5.15 5.77 7.55
N THR A 220 -6.15 5.10 7.01
CA THR A 220 -7.34 5.74 6.42
C THR A 220 -8.40 6.09 7.46
N GLU A 221 -8.12 5.87 8.75
CA GLU A 221 -9.01 6.20 9.85
C GLU A 221 -8.43 7.32 10.73
N PRO A 222 -9.29 8.07 11.45
CA PRO A 222 -8.82 9.01 12.46
C PRO A 222 -8.07 8.26 13.57
N CYS A 223 -6.85 8.69 13.89
CA CYS A 223 -6.07 8.03 14.94
C CYS A 223 -6.54 8.47 16.33
N ASN A 224 -6.98 7.50 17.16
CA ASN A 224 -7.36 7.77 18.53
C ASN A 224 -6.16 8.13 19.44
N ALA A 225 -6.43 8.76 20.59
CA ALA A 225 -5.39 9.25 21.50
C ALA A 225 -4.49 8.13 22.04
N ALA A 226 -5.04 6.94 22.32
CA ALA A 226 -4.27 5.81 22.87
C ALA A 226 -3.27 5.27 21.84
N ALA A 227 -3.72 5.06 20.59
CA ALA A 227 -2.85 4.62 19.49
C ALA A 227 -1.77 5.67 19.19
N ARG A 228 -2.12 6.96 19.19
CA ARG A 228 -1.18 8.06 18.98
C ARG A 228 -0.13 8.12 20.10
N HIS A 229 -0.54 7.97 21.36
CA HIS A 229 0.37 7.91 22.50
C HIS A 229 1.32 6.71 22.40
N ARG A 230 0.79 5.53 22.06
CA ARG A 230 1.60 4.31 21.88
C ARG A 230 2.60 4.45 20.74
N ALA A 231 2.18 5.00 19.61
CA ALA A 231 3.07 5.27 18.47
C ALA A 231 4.21 6.21 18.88
N ALA A 232 3.90 7.30 19.61
CA ALA A 232 4.91 8.22 20.10
C ALA A 232 5.93 7.55 21.05
N GLN A 233 5.47 6.67 21.95
CA GLN A 233 6.37 5.88 22.83
C GLN A 233 7.32 4.99 22.05
N LEU A 234 6.88 4.48 20.88
CA LEU A 234 7.68 3.63 20.00
C LEU A 234 8.50 4.45 18.98
N GLY A 235 8.42 5.79 18.98
CA GLY A 235 9.10 6.63 18.00
C GLY A 235 8.55 6.43 16.57
N ILE A 236 7.26 6.08 16.45
CA ILE A 236 6.56 5.90 15.18
C ILE A 236 5.73 7.14 14.88
N ALA A 237 5.93 7.76 13.73
CA ALA A 237 5.08 8.85 13.26
C ALA A 237 3.74 8.30 12.79
N VAL A 238 2.65 9.03 13.07
CA VAL A 238 1.32 8.69 12.58
C VAL A 238 0.94 9.66 11.48
N ILE A 239 0.44 9.14 10.37
CA ILE A 239 -0.21 9.89 9.28
C ILE A 239 -1.62 9.33 9.18
N ASP A 240 -2.59 10.06 9.67
CA ASP A 240 -3.98 9.61 9.70
C ASP A 240 -4.84 10.24 8.58
N LEU A 241 -6.13 9.90 8.57
CA LEU A 241 -7.08 10.34 7.56
C LEU A 241 -7.05 11.86 7.34
N GLU A 242 -6.94 12.67 8.39
CA GLU A 242 -6.98 14.13 8.25
C GLU A 242 -5.69 14.66 7.58
N GLU A 243 -4.55 14.07 7.91
CA GLU A 243 -3.30 14.39 7.22
C GLU A 243 -3.32 13.91 5.76
N LEU A 244 -3.91 12.73 5.47
CA LEU A 244 -4.08 12.22 4.11
C LEU A 244 -4.98 13.13 3.25
N LYS A 245 -6.10 13.60 3.79
CA LYS A 245 -7.01 14.52 3.10
C LYS A 245 -6.36 15.88 2.78
N SER A 246 -5.35 16.30 3.54
CA SER A 246 -4.65 17.54 3.28
C SER A 246 -3.83 17.52 1.98
N GLY A 247 -3.53 16.34 1.43
CA GLY A 247 -2.66 16.15 0.27
C GLY A 247 -1.18 16.46 0.54
N GLN A 248 -0.80 16.62 1.81
CA GLN A 248 0.56 17.05 2.18
C GLN A 248 1.45 15.91 2.68
N MET A 249 1.14 14.67 2.31
CA MET A 249 1.88 13.50 2.78
C MET A 249 3.38 13.59 2.47
N ALA A 250 3.77 14.01 1.26
CA ALA A 250 5.18 14.19 0.90
C ALA A 250 5.89 15.20 1.82
N GLN A 251 5.23 16.31 2.16
CA GLN A 251 5.79 17.29 3.09
C GLN A 251 5.91 16.73 4.52
N ARG A 252 4.93 15.93 4.95
CA ARG A 252 4.96 15.25 6.25
C ARG A 252 6.13 14.26 6.34
N LEU A 253 6.39 13.49 5.29
CA LEU A 253 7.54 12.59 5.20
C LEU A 253 8.88 13.35 5.30
N LYS A 254 8.99 14.53 4.65
CA LYS A 254 10.18 15.39 4.81
C LYS A 254 10.40 15.83 6.26
N VAL A 255 9.33 16.10 7.01
CA VAL A 255 9.41 16.47 8.43
C VAL A 255 9.87 15.28 9.27
N ILE A 256 9.30 14.09 9.05
CA ILE A 256 9.67 12.84 9.74
C ILE A 256 11.17 12.54 9.55
N MET A 257 11.68 12.74 8.34
CA MET A 257 13.10 12.50 8.02
C MET A 257 14.08 13.55 8.57
N LYS A 258 13.57 14.70 9.08
CA LYS A 258 14.37 15.75 9.72
C LYS A 258 14.35 15.68 11.24
N ALA A 259 13.36 15.01 11.84
CA ALA A 259 13.25 14.88 13.29
C ALA A 259 14.45 14.09 13.84
N GLU A 260 15.11 14.63 14.86
CA GLU A 260 16.20 13.97 15.59
C GLU A 260 15.69 12.87 16.53
#